data_2b79f219eefb29397f24c426cfe596f8
#
_entry.id   2b79f219eefb29397f24c426cfe596f8
#
_cell.length_a   1.000
_cell.length_b   1.000
_cell.length_c   1.000
_cell.angle_alpha   90.00
_cell.angle_beta   90.00
_cell.angle_gamma   90.00
#
_symmetry.space_group_name_H-M   'P 1'
#
loop_
_entity.id
_entity.type
_entity.pdbx_description
1 polymer ?
#
loop_
_entity_poly.entity_id
_entity_poly.type
_entity_poly.pdbx_seq_one_letter_code
_entity_poly.pdbx_strand_id
1 'polypeptide(L)'
;MSGSKALLNELSDAVVAGDVQRARKLAERLVNEGVSAGVAVDRMMEAMRVVDKKYVRKEYFTVDVAAASTAMREAFKVLEPYLKVEKANVGGKVVIGSLKGNIQGLGKDIVASALRSAGFYVIDLGVNVPPEKFVDSAILEGAQIIAISVSVNETVPYLKDVVNLLRQKKLIDNVKTIIGGRAVSEKTCKEYGIDAYAKDAWECVRKLRDLLNR
;
A
#
# COMPACT_ATOMS: atom_id res chain seq x y z
N MET A 1 -25.70 11.55 -8.35
CA MET A 1 -24.73 10.65 -9.04
C MET A 1 -23.77 11.42 -9.98
N SER A 2 -24.19 12.46 -10.72
CA SER A 2 -23.28 13.24 -11.60
C SER A 2 -22.24 14.06 -10.82
N GLY A 3 -22.61 14.68 -9.69
CA GLY A 3 -21.75 15.55 -8.90
C GLY A 3 -20.58 14.80 -8.22
N SER A 4 -20.81 13.64 -7.64
CA SER A 4 -19.75 12.87 -6.97
C SER A 4 -18.66 12.39 -7.94
N LYS A 5 -19.05 12.04 -9.18
CA LYS A 5 -18.08 11.66 -10.22
C LYS A 5 -17.22 12.85 -10.66
N ALA A 6 -17.82 14.03 -10.76
CA ALA A 6 -17.07 15.26 -11.07
C ALA A 6 -16.05 15.58 -9.97
N LEU A 7 -16.45 15.52 -8.70
CA LEU A 7 -15.55 15.75 -7.55
C LEU A 7 -14.40 14.74 -7.48
N LEU A 8 -14.65 13.47 -7.76
CA LEU A 8 -13.61 12.45 -7.83
C LEU A 8 -12.59 12.74 -8.96
N ASN A 9 -13.05 13.24 -10.10
CA ASN A 9 -12.16 13.64 -11.18
C ASN A 9 -11.35 14.89 -10.79
N GLU A 10 -11.98 15.88 -10.17
CA GLU A 10 -11.27 17.06 -9.66
C GLU A 10 -10.21 16.70 -8.62
N LEU A 11 -10.49 15.74 -7.71
CA LEU A 11 -9.50 15.23 -6.76
C LEU A 11 -8.32 14.58 -7.48
N SER A 12 -8.60 13.75 -8.49
CA SER A 12 -7.56 13.14 -9.34
C SER A 12 -6.68 14.20 -9.99
N ASP A 13 -7.30 15.23 -10.59
CA ASP A 13 -6.59 16.32 -11.26
C ASP A 13 -5.74 17.14 -10.29
N ALA A 14 -6.25 17.41 -9.09
CA ALA A 14 -5.51 18.12 -8.03
C ALA A 14 -4.29 17.31 -7.58
N VAL A 15 -4.41 16.00 -7.43
CA VAL A 15 -3.29 15.11 -7.08
C VAL A 15 -2.26 15.08 -8.22
N VAL A 16 -2.69 14.93 -9.47
CA VAL A 16 -1.77 14.93 -10.63
C VAL A 16 -1.02 16.27 -10.72
N ALA A 17 -1.70 17.37 -10.49
CA ALA A 17 -1.09 18.70 -10.51
C ALA A 17 -0.18 19.00 -9.29
N GLY A 18 -0.21 18.17 -8.26
CA GLY A 18 0.51 18.43 -7.00
C GLY A 18 -0.09 19.56 -6.17
N ASP A 19 -1.36 19.92 -6.42
CA ASP A 19 -2.07 20.98 -5.69
C ASP A 19 -2.57 20.44 -4.34
N VAL A 20 -1.72 20.58 -3.32
CA VAL A 20 -1.93 20.10 -1.96
C VAL A 20 -3.21 20.67 -1.32
N GLN A 21 -3.39 21.97 -1.46
CA GLN A 21 -4.51 22.70 -0.84
C GLN A 21 -5.86 22.27 -1.46
N ARG A 22 -5.89 22.19 -2.79
CA ARG A 22 -7.08 21.78 -3.52
C ARG A 22 -7.41 20.31 -3.28
N ALA A 23 -6.41 19.41 -3.29
CA ALA A 23 -6.62 18.00 -3.03
C ALA A 23 -7.21 17.75 -1.63
N ARG A 24 -6.71 18.44 -0.59
CA ARG A 24 -7.25 18.36 0.76
C ARG A 24 -8.69 18.84 0.83
N LYS A 25 -9.00 20.04 0.28
CA LYS A 25 -10.37 20.59 0.28
C LYS A 25 -11.36 19.68 -0.45
N LEU A 26 -10.93 19.06 -1.54
CA LEU A 26 -11.78 18.13 -2.30
C LEU A 26 -12.02 16.83 -1.54
N ALA A 27 -11.03 16.33 -0.79
CA ALA A 27 -11.21 15.20 0.11
C ALA A 27 -12.22 15.51 1.23
N GLU A 28 -12.14 16.68 1.86
CA GLU A 28 -13.10 17.16 2.86
C GLU A 28 -14.53 17.24 2.28
N ARG A 29 -14.65 17.76 1.06
CA ARG A 29 -15.94 17.85 0.35
C ARG A 29 -16.53 16.47 0.05
N LEU A 30 -15.72 15.54 -0.44
CA LEU A 30 -16.15 14.17 -0.73
C LEU A 30 -16.68 13.46 0.52
N VAL A 31 -16.02 13.65 1.67
CA VAL A 31 -16.49 13.13 2.97
C VAL A 31 -17.84 13.74 3.35
N ASN A 32 -17.97 15.06 3.25
CA ASN A 32 -19.22 15.77 3.60
C ASN A 32 -20.38 15.39 2.68
N GLU A 33 -20.13 15.08 1.41
CA GLU A 33 -21.13 14.60 0.46
C GLU A 33 -21.41 13.09 0.58
N GLY A 34 -20.82 12.40 1.57
CA GLY A 34 -21.05 10.99 1.84
C GLY A 34 -20.44 10.04 0.79
N VAL A 35 -19.48 10.51 0.00
CA VAL A 35 -18.77 9.67 -0.96
C VAL A 35 -17.86 8.71 -0.19
N SER A 36 -17.84 7.43 -0.59
CA SER A 36 -16.99 6.42 0.03
C SER A 36 -15.51 6.84 -0.02
N ALA A 37 -14.88 6.88 1.17
CA ALA A 37 -13.45 7.17 1.29
C ALA A 37 -12.58 6.17 0.49
N GLY A 38 -12.99 4.90 0.45
CA GLY A 38 -12.33 3.88 -0.37
C GLY A 38 -12.32 4.24 -1.86
N VAL A 39 -13.45 4.67 -2.41
CA VAL A 39 -13.54 5.11 -3.82
C VAL A 39 -12.67 6.33 -4.09
N ALA A 40 -12.59 7.28 -3.14
CA ALA A 40 -11.73 8.44 -3.28
C ALA A 40 -10.23 8.05 -3.25
N VAL A 41 -9.85 7.12 -2.36
CA VAL A 41 -8.47 6.59 -2.30
C VAL A 41 -8.10 5.88 -3.59
N ASP A 42 -8.98 5.03 -4.14
CA ASP A 42 -8.74 4.34 -5.42
C ASP A 42 -8.51 5.35 -6.56
N ARG A 43 -9.31 6.43 -6.58
CA ARG A 43 -9.15 7.49 -7.58
C ARG A 43 -7.81 8.21 -7.44
N MET A 44 -7.34 8.49 -6.23
CA MET A 44 -6.02 9.06 -5.99
C MET A 44 -4.88 8.11 -6.38
N MET A 45 -5.04 6.80 -6.17
CA MET A 45 -4.07 5.81 -6.63
C MET A 45 -3.98 5.77 -8.17
N GLU A 46 -5.11 5.89 -8.88
CA GLU A 46 -5.13 6.05 -10.34
C GLU A 46 -4.40 7.32 -10.79
N ALA A 47 -4.60 8.44 -10.08
CA ALA A 47 -3.89 9.70 -10.34
C ALA A 47 -2.37 9.51 -10.24
N MET A 48 -1.87 8.81 -9.23
CA MET A 48 -0.43 8.52 -9.10
C MET A 48 0.10 7.65 -10.24
N ARG A 49 -0.69 6.74 -10.80
CA ARG A 49 -0.30 6.00 -12.03
C ARG A 49 -0.16 6.92 -13.24
N VAL A 50 -0.97 7.99 -13.32
CA VAL A 50 -0.81 9.03 -14.36
C VAL A 50 0.49 9.80 -14.15
N VAL A 51 0.79 10.19 -12.91
CA VAL A 51 2.05 10.86 -12.53
C VAL A 51 3.27 10.00 -12.93
N ASP A 52 3.24 8.71 -12.61
CA ASP A 52 4.31 7.77 -12.99
C ASP A 52 4.51 7.70 -14.52
N LYS A 53 3.42 7.63 -15.29
CA LYS A 53 3.50 7.64 -16.76
C LYS A 53 4.12 8.94 -17.30
N LYS A 54 3.74 10.08 -16.74
CA LYS A 54 4.29 11.38 -17.11
C LYS A 54 5.79 11.48 -16.78
N TYR A 55 6.20 10.94 -15.61
CA TYR A 55 7.60 10.88 -15.23
C TYR A 55 8.44 10.02 -16.20
N VAL A 56 7.95 8.83 -16.55
CA VAL A 56 8.61 7.94 -17.52
C VAL A 56 8.74 8.61 -18.90
N ARG A 57 7.74 9.40 -19.31
CA ARG A 57 7.76 10.17 -20.58
C ARG A 57 8.58 11.46 -20.50
N LYS A 58 9.19 11.74 -19.35
CA LYS A 58 9.94 13.00 -19.10
C LYS A 58 9.08 14.28 -19.22
N GLU A 59 7.75 14.14 -19.07
CA GLU A 59 6.81 15.26 -18.96
C GLU A 59 6.81 15.82 -17.52
N TYR A 60 7.13 14.97 -16.53
CA TYR A 60 7.29 15.30 -15.12
C TYR A 60 8.70 15.00 -14.64
N PHE A 61 9.17 15.79 -13.67
CA PHE A 61 10.44 15.61 -12.98
C PHE A 61 10.21 15.15 -11.54
N THR A 62 11.30 14.89 -10.82
CA THR A 62 11.23 14.41 -9.42
C THR A 62 10.46 15.37 -8.51
N VAL A 63 10.53 16.66 -8.75
CA VAL A 63 9.80 17.68 -7.99
C VAL A 63 8.29 17.56 -8.19
N ASP A 64 7.83 17.27 -9.42
CA ASP A 64 6.41 17.11 -9.72
C ASP A 64 5.85 15.84 -9.06
N VAL A 65 6.64 14.75 -9.08
CA VAL A 65 6.28 13.50 -8.38
C VAL A 65 6.21 13.71 -6.87
N ALA A 66 7.12 14.48 -6.30
CA ALA A 66 7.11 14.82 -4.88
C ALA A 66 5.90 15.67 -4.50
N ALA A 67 5.55 16.67 -5.34
CA ALA A 67 4.36 17.51 -5.14
C ALA A 67 3.07 16.68 -5.20
N ALA A 68 2.91 15.82 -6.21
CA ALA A 68 1.78 14.93 -6.36
C ALA A 68 1.65 13.96 -5.16
N SER A 69 2.77 13.38 -4.71
CA SER A 69 2.81 12.51 -3.53
C SER A 69 2.40 13.26 -2.26
N THR A 70 2.78 14.53 -2.13
CA THR A 70 2.39 15.37 -0.99
C THR A 70 0.89 15.68 -1.04
N ALA A 71 0.37 16.05 -2.21
CA ALA A 71 -1.06 16.31 -2.40
C ALA A 71 -1.91 15.08 -2.06
N MET A 72 -1.50 13.90 -2.53
CA MET A 72 -2.16 12.65 -2.20
C MET A 72 -2.11 12.35 -0.70
N ARG A 73 -0.97 12.53 -0.05
CA ARG A 73 -0.80 12.29 1.39
C ARG A 73 -1.72 13.19 2.24
N GLU A 74 -1.81 14.46 1.92
CA GLU A 74 -2.66 15.40 2.67
C GLU A 74 -4.15 15.11 2.46
N ALA A 75 -4.56 14.74 1.24
CA ALA A 75 -5.92 14.27 0.98
C ALA A 75 -6.23 12.94 1.71
N PHE A 76 -5.27 12.01 1.73
CA PHE A 76 -5.43 10.73 2.43
C PHE A 76 -5.64 10.90 3.95
N LYS A 77 -4.92 11.82 4.60
CA LYS A 77 -5.13 12.11 6.04
C LYS A 77 -6.58 12.48 6.36
N VAL A 78 -7.27 13.15 5.43
CA VAL A 78 -8.70 13.51 5.59
C VAL A 78 -9.59 12.29 5.42
N LEU A 79 -9.27 11.41 4.46
CA LEU A 79 -10.09 10.24 4.12
C LEU A 79 -9.89 9.05 5.07
N GLU A 80 -8.71 8.92 5.66
CA GLU A 80 -8.30 7.77 6.49
C GLU A 80 -9.29 7.44 7.62
N PRO A 81 -9.81 8.40 8.42
CA PRO A 81 -10.77 8.09 9.48
C PRO A 81 -12.11 7.52 8.97
N TYR A 82 -12.41 7.71 7.69
CA TYR A 82 -13.66 7.29 7.05
C TYR A 82 -13.52 6.00 6.23
N LEU A 83 -12.35 5.38 6.22
CA LEU A 83 -12.15 4.09 5.58
C LEU A 83 -12.94 3.01 6.32
N LYS A 84 -14.08 2.61 5.73
CA LYS A 84 -14.89 1.50 6.22
C LYS A 84 -14.44 0.23 5.51
N VAL A 85 -13.78 -0.65 6.23
CA VAL A 85 -13.54 -2.04 5.81
C VAL A 85 -14.41 -2.92 6.67
N GLU A 86 -15.06 -3.93 6.08
CA GLU A 86 -15.80 -4.91 6.88
C GLU A 86 -14.88 -5.48 7.96
N LYS A 87 -15.24 -5.24 9.23
CA LYS A 87 -14.54 -5.84 10.36
C LYS A 87 -14.82 -7.33 10.34
N ALA A 88 -13.87 -8.09 9.85
CA ALA A 88 -13.82 -9.51 10.21
C ALA A 88 -13.12 -9.61 11.56
N ASN A 89 -13.55 -10.54 12.42
CA ASN A 89 -12.80 -10.94 13.61
C ASN A 89 -11.51 -11.70 13.21
N VAL A 90 -10.69 -11.07 12.38
CA VAL A 90 -9.45 -11.64 11.87
C VAL A 90 -8.33 -11.09 12.74
N GLY A 91 -8.16 -11.67 13.92
CA GLY A 91 -7.10 -11.29 14.87
C GLY A 91 -5.67 -11.65 14.41
N GLY A 92 -5.38 -11.62 13.10
CA GLY A 92 -4.06 -11.89 12.57
C GLY A 92 -3.11 -10.70 12.75
N LYS A 93 -1.84 -11.01 13.07
CA LYS A 93 -0.76 -10.04 13.14
C LYS A 93 -0.03 -9.95 11.81
N VAL A 94 0.18 -8.73 11.33
CA VAL A 94 0.85 -8.42 10.05
C VAL A 94 2.03 -7.50 10.31
N VAL A 95 3.21 -7.92 9.94
CA VAL A 95 4.38 -7.03 9.81
C VAL A 95 4.34 -6.43 8.41
N ILE A 96 4.40 -5.09 8.30
CA ILE A 96 4.40 -4.39 7.02
C ILE A 96 5.57 -3.42 6.92
N GLY A 97 6.15 -3.27 5.73
CA GLY A 97 7.22 -2.32 5.47
C GLY A 97 7.48 -2.11 3.99
N SER A 98 8.21 -1.04 3.64
CA SER A 98 8.78 -0.85 2.31
C SER A 98 10.20 -1.41 2.27
N LEU A 99 10.48 -2.28 1.30
CA LEU A 99 11.73 -3.03 1.19
C LEU A 99 12.96 -2.10 1.07
N LYS A 100 14.12 -2.57 1.50
CA LYS A 100 15.42 -1.88 1.42
C LYS A 100 15.62 -1.20 0.07
N GLY A 101 16.05 0.07 0.08
CA GLY A 101 16.17 0.91 -1.11
C GLY A 101 14.87 1.59 -1.55
N ASN A 102 13.72 1.19 -1.01
CA ASN A 102 12.43 1.84 -1.27
C ASN A 102 12.08 2.82 -0.15
N ILE A 103 12.22 4.11 -0.41
CA ILE A 103 11.89 5.20 0.53
C ILE A 103 10.45 5.72 0.37
N GLN A 104 9.69 5.17 -0.57
CA GLN A 104 8.29 5.55 -0.79
C GLN A 104 7.39 4.76 0.15
N GLY A 105 6.71 5.47 1.07
CA GLY A 105 5.87 4.86 2.09
C GLY A 105 4.37 4.97 1.85
N LEU A 106 3.91 5.92 1.03
CA LEU A 106 2.49 6.27 0.93
C LEU A 106 1.58 5.08 0.57
N GLY A 107 1.97 4.27 -0.43
CA GLY A 107 1.23 3.07 -0.79
C GLY A 107 1.13 2.06 0.36
N LYS A 108 2.23 1.87 1.08
CA LYS A 108 2.30 1.05 2.29
C LYS A 108 1.39 1.61 3.40
N ASP A 109 1.39 2.93 3.62
CA ASP A 109 0.58 3.58 4.66
C ASP A 109 -0.92 3.35 4.41
N ILE A 110 -1.35 3.43 3.14
CA ILE A 110 -2.72 3.13 2.73
C ILE A 110 -3.08 1.67 3.04
N VAL A 111 -2.20 0.72 2.70
CA VAL A 111 -2.39 -0.70 3.00
C VAL A 111 -2.45 -0.93 4.51
N ALA A 112 -1.54 -0.35 5.29
CA ALA A 112 -1.50 -0.48 6.74
C ALA A 112 -2.79 0.04 7.38
N SER A 113 -3.31 1.18 6.91
CA SER A 113 -4.57 1.75 7.38
C SER A 113 -5.78 0.87 7.04
N ALA A 114 -5.85 0.36 5.80
CA ALA A 114 -6.90 -0.57 5.39
C ALA A 114 -6.89 -1.86 6.23
N LEU A 115 -5.70 -2.42 6.50
CA LEU A 115 -5.55 -3.61 7.33
C LEU A 115 -6.00 -3.36 8.78
N ARG A 116 -5.60 -2.23 9.39
CA ARG A 116 -6.07 -1.84 10.74
C ARG A 116 -7.59 -1.70 10.78
N SER A 117 -8.16 -1.03 9.77
CA SER A 117 -9.62 -0.87 9.66
C SER A 117 -10.35 -2.20 9.48
N ALA A 118 -9.69 -3.20 8.86
CA ALA A 118 -10.19 -4.56 8.70
C ALA A 118 -10.06 -5.45 9.95
N GLY A 119 -9.43 -4.95 11.02
CA GLY A 119 -9.26 -5.65 12.29
C GLY A 119 -7.95 -6.43 12.45
N PHE A 120 -6.96 -6.24 11.56
CA PHE A 120 -5.62 -6.79 11.73
C PHE A 120 -4.80 -5.98 12.73
N TYR A 121 -3.95 -6.67 13.51
CA TYR A 121 -2.90 -6.01 14.26
C TYR A 121 -1.69 -5.76 13.36
N VAL A 122 -1.39 -4.49 13.08
CA VAL A 122 -0.38 -4.11 12.09
C VAL A 122 0.85 -3.50 12.75
N ILE A 123 1.97 -4.18 12.60
CA ILE A 123 3.31 -3.75 12.99
C ILE A 123 3.97 -3.10 11.77
N ASP A 124 4.07 -1.78 11.78
CA ASP A 124 4.64 -1.01 10.67
C ASP A 124 6.12 -0.75 10.89
N LEU A 125 6.96 -1.30 10.03
CA LEU A 125 8.42 -1.17 10.08
C LEU A 125 8.93 0.11 9.38
N GLY A 126 8.04 0.86 8.72
CA GLY A 126 8.41 2.05 7.96
C GLY A 126 8.93 1.75 6.56
N VAL A 127 9.90 2.54 6.12
CA VAL A 127 10.49 2.46 4.77
C VAL A 127 11.96 2.06 4.83
N ASN A 128 12.51 1.64 3.69
CA ASN A 128 13.92 1.22 3.57
C ASN A 128 14.29 0.09 4.56
N VAL A 129 13.39 -0.87 4.72
CA VAL A 129 13.51 -1.94 5.71
C VAL A 129 14.35 -3.09 5.15
N PRO A 130 15.43 -3.50 5.81
CA PRO A 130 16.22 -4.65 5.36
C PRO A 130 15.47 -5.98 5.55
N PRO A 131 15.75 -7.00 4.72
CA PRO A 131 15.08 -8.30 4.76
C PRO A 131 15.05 -8.96 6.15
N GLU A 132 16.15 -8.88 6.89
CA GLU A 132 16.30 -9.46 8.22
C GLU A 132 15.27 -8.89 9.19
N LYS A 133 15.04 -7.57 9.12
CA LYS A 133 14.12 -6.90 10.03
C LYS A 133 12.67 -7.35 9.84
N PHE A 134 12.25 -7.68 8.62
CA PHE A 134 10.92 -8.25 8.40
C PHE A 134 10.75 -9.58 9.12
N VAL A 135 11.73 -10.47 8.97
CA VAL A 135 11.67 -11.83 9.54
C VAL A 135 11.84 -11.79 11.06
N ASP A 136 12.80 -11.02 11.58
CA ASP A 136 13.03 -10.87 13.02
C ASP A 136 11.83 -10.23 13.72
N SER A 137 11.21 -9.22 13.11
CA SER A 137 9.98 -8.63 13.65
C SER A 137 8.80 -9.60 13.62
N ALA A 138 8.67 -10.42 12.58
CA ALA A 138 7.62 -11.43 12.53
C ALA A 138 7.77 -12.47 13.64
N ILE A 139 9.01 -12.87 13.96
CA ILE A 139 9.30 -13.79 15.06
C ILE A 139 8.97 -13.13 16.41
N LEU A 140 9.51 -11.92 16.64
CA LEU A 140 9.36 -11.20 17.90
C LEU A 140 7.89 -10.94 18.25
N GLU A 141 7.11 -10.54 17.25
CA GLU A 141 5.70 -10.18 17.43
C GLU A 141 4.75 -11.39 17.29
N GLY A 142 5.24 -12.55 16.87
CA GLY A 142 4.42 -13.71 16.54
C GLY A 142 3.47 -13.41 15.38
N ALA A 143 3.94 -12.71 14.36
CA ALA A 143 3.13 -12.35 13.20
C ALA A 143 3.02 -13.52 12.22
N GLN A 144 1.81 -13.75 11.72
CA GLN A 144 1.53 -14.79 10.74
C GLN A 144 1.76 -14.31 9.30
N ILE A 145 1.93 -13.00 9.10
CA ILE A 145 2.03 -12.39 7.78
C ILE A 145 3.14 -11.36 7.73
N ILE A 146 3.90 -11.39 6.63
CA ILE A 146 4.83 -10.33 6.23
C ILE A 146 4.29 -9.71 4.94
N ALA A 147 3.93 -8.43 4.99
CA ALA A 147 3.48 -7.62 3.85
C ALA A 147 4.60 -6.67 3.40
N ILE A 148 5.01 -6.76 2.14
CA ILE A 148 6.17 -6.05 1.63
C ILE A 148 5.77 -5.13 0.48
N SER A 149 6.02 -3.83 0.63
CA SER A 149 5.86 -2.84 -0.44
C SER A 149 7.14 -2.73 -1.26
N VAL A 150 7.02 -2.91 -2.58
CA VAL A 150 8.15 -2.85 -3.52
C VAL A 150 7.77 -1.94 -4.69
N SER A 151 8.30 -0.73 -4.71
CA SER A 151 7.97 0.28 -5.74
C SER A 151 9.15 0.63 -6.65
N VAL A 152 10.32 0.03 -6.42
CA VAL A 152 11.57 0.30 -7.12
C VAL A 152 12.12 -1.04 -7.66
N ASN A 153 12.37 -1.11 -8.98
CA ASN A 153 12.78 -2.36 -9.64
C ASN A 153 14.09 -2.93 -9.10
N GLU A 154 15.03 -2.07 -8.77
CA GLU A 154 16.36 -2.43 -8.24
C GLU A 154 16.27 -3.11 -6.87
N THR A 155 15.15 -2.99 -6.18
CA THR A 155 14.95 -3.59 -4.86
C THR A 155 14.27 -4.96 -4.90
N VAL A 156 13.69 -5.34 -6.04
CA VAL A 156 13.00 -6.64 -6.21
C VAL A 156 13.88 -7.85 -5.82
N PRO A 157 15.19 -7.91 -6.15
CA PRO A 157 16.03 -9.04 -5.76
C PRO A 157 16.10 -9.30 -4.25
N TYR A 158 15.94 -8.29 -3.39
CA TYR A 158 15.94 -8.48 -1.93
C TYR A 158 14.74 -9.31 -1.42
N LEU A 159 13.71 -9.53 -2.22
CA LEU A 159 12.63 -10.48 -1.89
C LEU A 159 13.17 -11.90 -1.69
N LYS A 160 14.19 -12.29 -2.46
CA LYS A 160 14.85 -13.59 -2.31
C LYS A 160 15.47 -13.76 -0.93
N ASP A 161 16.04 -12.68 -0.38
CA ASP A 161 16.67 -12.72 0.93
C ASP A 161 15.61 -12.93 2.03
N VAL A 162 14.44 -12.28 1.93
CA VAL A 162 13.33 -12.51 2.87
C VAL A 162 12.90 -13.98 2.86
N VAL A 163 12.68 -14.56 1.67
CA VAL A 163 12.25 -15.96 1.52
C VAL A 163 13.32 -16.91 2.01
N ASN A 164 14.60 -16.68 1.71
CA ASN A 164 15.71 -17.49 2.18
C ASN A 164 15.82 -17.47 3.71
N LEU A 165 15.67 -16.30 4.35
CA LEU A 165 15.65 -16.17 5.80
C LEU A 165 14.50 -16.95 6.43
N LEU A 166 13.29 -16.89 5.86
CA LEU A 166 12.15 -17.67 6.33
C LEU A 166 12.42 -19.18 6.24
N ARG A 167 13.05 -19.64 5.15
CA ARG A 167 13.46 -21.05 5.01
C ARG A 167 14.51 -21.46 6.04
N GLN A 168 15.57 -20.65 6.20
CA GLN A 168 16.64 -20.92 7.17
C GLN A 168 16.12 -21.01 8.61
N LYS A 169 15.13 -20.16 8.95
CA LYS A 169 14.50 -20.15 10.28
C LYS A 169 13.33 -21.15 10.40
N LYS A 170 13.06 -21.97 9.37
CA LYS A 170 11.96 -22.96 9.30
C LYS A 170 10.57 -22.35 9.52
N LEU A 171 10.37 -21.12 9.02
CA LEU A 171 9.14 -20.35 9.15
C LEU A 171 8.33 -20.26 7.85
N ILE A 172 8.84 -20.78 6.74
CA ILE A 172 8.25 -20.62 5.41
C ILE A 172 6.80 -21.13 5.31
N ASP A 173 6.46 -22.14 6.08
CA ASP A 173 5.10 -22.71 6.10
C ASP A 173 4.18 -21.99 7.09
N ASN A 174 4.74 -21.34 8.12
CA ASN A 174 4.00 -20.71 9.22
C ASN A 174 3.78 -19.21 9.04
N VAL A 175 4.69 -18.51 8.34
CA VAL A 175 4.61 -17.08 8.07
C VAL A 175 4.35 -16.88 6.58
N LYS A 176 3.18 -16.36 6.25
CA LYS A 176 2.78 -16.07 4.87
C LYS A 176 3.34 -14.74 4.41
N THR A 177 3.66 -14.65 3.13
CA THR A 177 4.23 -13.47 2.50
C THR A 177 3.29 -12.90 1.46
N ILE A 178 3.09 -11.58 1.47
CA ILE A 178 2.35 -10.86 0.44
C ILE A 178 3.15 -9.66 -0.03
N ILE A 179 3.19 -9.44 -1.34
CA ILE A 179 3.85 -8.29 -1.94
C ILE A 179 2.85 -7.41 -2.67
N GLY A 180 3.18 -6.13 -2.73
CA GLY A 180 2.47 -5.14 -3.54
C GLY A 180 3.41 -4.00 -3.93
N GLY A 181 2.93 -3.16 -4.85
CA GLY A 181 3.69 -2.05 -5.38
C GLY A 181 3.92 -2.17 -6.89
N ARG A 182 4.40 -1.08 -7.49
CA ARG A 182 4.49 -0.95 -8.96
C ARG A 182 5.61 -1.76 -9.60
N ALA A 183 6.59 -2.22 -8.81
CA ALA A 183 7.73 -2.99 -9.32
C ALA A 183 7.50 -4.51 -9.31
N VAL A 184 6.35 -4.99 -8.81
CA VAL A 184 6.06 -6.41 -8.63
C VAL A 184 4.70 -6.80 -9.22
N SER A 185 4.50 -8.11 -9.40
CA SER A 185 3.29 -8.68 -9.99
C SER A 185 3.10 -10.14 -9.53
N GLU A 186 2.02 -10.80 -9.94
CA GLU A 186 1.82 -12.24 -9.74
C GLU A 186 3.00 -13.09 -10.28
N LYS A 187 3.66 -12.66 -11.35
CA LYS A 187 4.85 -13.33 -11.87
C LYS A 187 5.99 -13.31 -10.85
N THR A 188 6.17 -12.19 -10.16
CA THR A 188 7.18 -12.02 -9.11
C THR A 188 6.95 -13.00 -7.96
N CYS A 189 5.70 -13.27 -7.58
CA CYS A 189 5.39 -14.27 -6.55
C CYS A 189 5.91 -15.66 -6.94
N LYS A 190 5.63 -16.09 -8.16
CA LYS A 190 6.08 -17.41 -8.66
C LYS A 190 7.61 -17.50 -8.73
N GLU A 191 8.27 -16.43 -9.16
CA GLU A 191 9.72 -16.38 -9.32
C GLU A 191 10.46 -16.45 -7.98
N TYR A 192 9.94 -15.76 -6.95
CA TYR A 192 10.61 -15.63 -5.65
C TYR A 192 10.04 -16.54 -4.57
N GLY A 193 8.95 -17.27 -4.82
CA GLY A 193 8.31 -18.13 -3.84
C GLY A 193 7.55 -17.34 -2.76
N ILE A 194 6.88 -16.27 -3.16
CA ILE A 194 5.99 -15.43 -2.34
C ILE A 194 4.58 -15.97 -2.44
N ASP A 195 3.83 -16.00 -1.34
CA ASP A 195 2.50 -16.61 -1.30
C ASP A 195 1.44 -15.84 -2.07
N ALA A 196 1.50 -14.50 -2.08
CA ALA A 196 0.51 -13.67 -2.77
C ALA A 196 1.05 -12.32 -3.25
N TYR A 197 0.38 -11.77 -4.27
CA TYR A 197 0.51 -10.39 -4.73
C TYR A 197 -0.81 -9.66 -4.55
N ALA A 198 -0.78 -8.40 -4.16
CA ALA A 198 -1.95 -7.53 -4.13
C ALA A 198 -1.70 -6.26 -4.95
N LYS A 199 -2.61 -5.95 -5.88
CA LYS A 199 -2.52 -4.76 -6.73
C LYS A 199 -2.91 -3.47 -5.99
N ASP A 200 -3.73 -3.60 -4.94
CA ASP A 200 -4.25 -2.51 -4.13
C ASP A 200 -4.50 -2.95 -2.68
N ALA A 201 -4.88 -1.99 -1.83
CA ALA A 201 -5.10 -2.21 -0.41
C ALA A 201 -6.29 -3.14 -0.12
N TRP A 202 -7.34 -3.07 -0.92
CA TRP A 202 -8.57 -3.85 -0.72
C TRP A 202 -8.34 -5.31 -1.10
N GLU A 203 -7.62 -5.54 -2.20
CA GLU A 203 -7.20 -6.88 -2.58
C GLU A 203 -6.24 -7.48 -1.55
N CYS A 204 -5.35 -6.66 -0.96
CA CYS A 204 -4.47 -7.09 0.12
C CYS A 204 -5.29 -7.61 1.31
N VAL A 205 -6.26 -6.84 1.80
CA VAL A 205 -7.15 -7.24 2.89
C VAL A 205 -7.85 -8.56 2.59
N ARG A 206 -8.43 -8.71 1.40
CA ARG A 206 -9.12 -9.94 0.99
C ARG A 206 -8.18 -11.15 0.96
N LYS A 207 -7.03 -11.02 0.29
CA LYS A 207 -6.06 -12.12 0.17
C LYS A 207 -5.47 -12.53 1.53
N LEU A 208 -5.26 -11.60 2.45
CA LEU A 208 -4.78 -11.93 3.78
C LEU A 208 -5.81 -12.72 4.60
N ARG A 209 -7.10 -12.40 4.46
CA ARG A 209 -8.16 -13.22 5.05
C ARG A 209 -8.12 -14.66 4.52
N ASP A 210 -7.99 -14.81 3.21
CA ASP A 210 -7.93 -16.13 2.56
C ASP A 210 -6.68 -16.92 2.99
N LEU A 211 -5.54 -16.26 3.20
CA LEU A 211 -4.29 -16.91 3.64
C LEU A 211 -4.34 -17.37 5.09
N LEU A 212 -5.08 -16.67 5.97
CA LEU A 212 -5.22 -17.05 7.39
C LEU A 212 -6.29 -18.12 7.62
N ASN A 213 -7.23 -18.27 6.70
CA ASN A 213 -8.31 -19.26 6.80
C ASN A 213 -7.95 -20.61 6.18
N ARG A 214 -6.74 -20.77 5.67
CA ARG A 214 -6.18 -22.02 5.15
C ARG A 214 -5.29 -22.71 6.18
#